data_408d5667fef5d67c993a7098f4e61ba2
#
_entry.id   408d5667fef5d67c993a7098f4e61ba2
#
_cell.length_a   1.000
_cell.length_b   1.000
_cell.length_c   1.000
_cell.angle_alpha   90.00
_cell.angle_beta   90.00
_cell.angle_gamma   90.00
#
_symmetry.space_group_name_H-M   'P 1'
#
loop_
_entity.id
_entity.type
_entity.pdbx_description
1 polymer ?
#
loop_
_entity_poly.entity_id
_entity_poly.type
_entity_poly.pdbx_seq_one_letter_code
_entity_poly.pdbx_strand_id
1 'polypeptide(L)'
;ATANINLGTGTANTLGATSDIRMYNDGGTFTAVIPAQDRDADGTFLTLLFADGTKKDYTLTAKKEFLAGHTTVIPFMGKELQYTFTVSPETIGSGYSGGIYNYETVSNKYYSINGKPLPGTESPLDYTVSTTDVWITPDKAGKTIKVAENLNTAPRNGKLLFTQAESGRTYILPVQQSSATTRQTLQISTTAGNIP
;
A
#
# COMPACT_ATOMS: atom_id res chain seq x y z
N ALA A 1 -6.29 -41.83 9.19
CA ALA A 1 -5.17 -42.64 8.67
C ALA A 1 -4.26 -41.73 7.86
N THR A 2 -3.00 -41.70 8.18
CA THR A 2 -1.96 -40.98 7.43
C THR A 2 -1.30 -41.95 6.48
N ALA A 3 -1.06 -41.55 5.25
CA ALA A 3 -0.37 -42.37 4.26
C ALA A 3 0.93 -41.71 3.83
N ASN A 4 2.00 -42.46 3.78
CA ASN A 4 3.22 -42.08 3.07
C ASN A 4 3.09 -42.50 1.61
N ILE A 5 3.18 -41.57 0.72
CA ILE A 5 3.20 -41.81 -0.72
C ILE A 5 4.66 -41.71 -1.17
N ASN A 6 5.22 -42.78 -1.67
CA ASN A 6 6.50 -42.70 -2.37
C ASN A 6 6.23 -42.30 -3.83
N LEU A 7 6.47 -41.05 -4.16
CA LEU A 7 6.23 -40.51 -5.49
C LEU A 7 7.18 -41.09 -6.57
N GLY A 8 8.28 -41.74 -6.16
CA GLY A 8 9.20 -42.42 -7.08
C GLY A 8 8.74 -43.83 -7.48
N THR A 9 7.96 -44.48 -6.67
CA THR A 9 7.50 -45.88 -6.90
C THR A 9 5.99 -46.01 -7.08
N GLY A 10 5.22 -44.92 -6.86
CA GLY A 10 3.76 -44.94 -6.94
C GLY A 10 3.07 -45.77 -5.83
N THR A 11 3.80 -46.22 -4.81
CA THR A 11 3.23 -47.04 -3.74
C THR A 11 2.81 -46.18 -2.56
N ALA A 12 1.58 -46.36 -2.11
CA ALA A 12 1.07 -45.75 -0.88
C ALA A 12 1.08 -46.76 0.26
N ASN A 13 1.80 -46.50 1.34
CA ASN A 13 1.76 -47.28 2.55
C ASN A 13 1.00 -46.55 3.64
N THR A 14 -0.03 -47.16 4.19
CA THR A 14 -0.72 -46.66 5.38
C THR A 14 0.14 -46.92 6.60
N LEU A 15 0.76 -45.86 7.12
CA LEU A 15 1.50 -45.91 8.38
C LEU A 15 0.79 -45.00 9.38
N GLY A 16 0.71 -45.46 10.63
CA GLY A 16 0.05 -44.71 11.71
C GLY A 16 0.75 -43.44 12.16
N ALA A 17 1.72 -42.93 11.40
CA ALA A 17 2.42 -41.66 11.67
C ALA A 17 2.03 -40.59 10.66
N THR A 18 1.90 -39.34 11.13
CA THR A 18 1.74 -38.16 10.27
C THR A 18 3.04 -37.93 9.51
N SER A 19 2.98 -37.84 8.20
CA SER A 19 4.12 -37.44 7.38
C SER A 19 3.71 -36.30 6.44
N ASP A 20 4.64 -35.40 6.24
CA ASP A 20 4.45 -34.28 5.32
C ASP A 20 4.41 -34.81 3.88
N ILE A 21 3.40 -34.39 3.12
CA ILE A 21 3.32 -34.69 1.70
C ILE A 21 3.87 -33.49 0.95
N ARG A 22 4.97 -33.69 0.24
CA ARG A 22 5.51 -32.62 -0.61
C ARG A 22 4.65 -32.48 -1.86
N MET A 23 4.09 -31.28 -2.06
CA MET A 23 3.29 -30.97 -3.24
C MET A 23 4.18 -30.62 -4.43
N TYR A 24 3.77 -31.03 -5.61
CA TYR A 24 4.33 -30.58 -6.86
C TYR A 24 3.71 -29.20 -7.21
N ASN A 25 4.54 -28.22 -7.54
CA ASN A 25 4.10 -26.88 -7.95
C ASN A 25 4.27 -26.72 -9.46
N ASP A 26 3.16 -26.44 -10.14
CA ASP A 26 3.13 -26.10 -11.56
C ASP A 26 2.48 -24.74 -11.75
N GLY A 27 3.31 -23.69 -11.84
CA GLY A 27 2.85 -22.33 -12.14
C GLY A 27 1.85 -21.74 -11.13
N GLY A 28 1.92 -22.13 -9.85
CA GLY A 28 1.01 -21.70 -8.80
C GLY A 28 -0.11 -22.68 -8.47
N THR A 29 -0.20 -23.78 -9.19
CA THR A 29 -1.07 -24.90 -8.84
C THR A 29 -0.25 -25.95 -8.09
N PHE A 30 -0.68 -26.30 -6.88
CA PHE A 30 -0.03 -27.32 -6.07
C PHE A 30 -0.82 -28.63 -6.17
N THR A 31 -0.16 -29.68 -6.59
CA THR A 31 -0.77 -31.01 -6.74
C THR A 31 -0.16 -31.99 -5.76
N ALA A 32 -0.99 -32.73 -5.05
CA ALA A 32 -0.58 -33.84 -4.22
C ALA A 32 -1.49 -35.04 -4.47
N VAL A 33 -0.92 -36.26 -4.41
CA VAL A 33 -1.72 -37.46 -4.44
C VAL A 33 -1.94 -37.88 -2.99
N ILE A 34 -3.20 -37.98 -2.58
CA ILE A 34 -3.58 -38.45 -1.25
C ILE A 34 -4.44 -39.69 -1.37
N PRO A 35 -4.33 -40.64 -0.43
CA PRO A 35 -5.19 -41.82 -0.42
C PRO A 35 -6.67 -41.47 -0.28
N ALA A 36 -7.54 -42.31 -0.81
CA ALA A 36 -8.97 -42.19 -0.56
C ALA A 36 -9.24 -42.24 0.95
N GLN A 37 -9.90 -41.23 1.46
CA GLN A 37 -10.20 -41.04 2.89
C GLN A 37 -11.27 -40.02 3.13
N ASP A 38 -11.94 -40.12 4.25
CA ASP A 38 -12.81 -39.09 4.78
C ASP A 38 -12.02 -38.17 5.72
N ARG A 39 -12.33 -36.90 5.69
CA ARG A 39 -11.84 -35.92 6.64
C ARG A 39 -13.01 -35.18 7.25
N ASP A 40 -13.06 -35.16 8.58
CA ASP A 40 -14.08 -34.43 9.31
C ASP A 40 -13.88 -32.92 9.22
N ALA A 41 -14.94 -32.17 9.49
CA ALA A 41 -14.86 -30.74 9.68
C ALA A 41 -13.98 -30.41 10.90
N ASP A 42 -13.49 -29.16 10.94
CA ASP A 42 -12.73 -28.58 12.06
C ASP A 42 -11.34 -29.18 12.33
N GLY A 43 -10.92 -30.18 11.58
CA GLY A 43 -9.53 -30.68 11.62
C GLY A 43 -8.62 -29.88 10.69
N THR A 44 -7.37 -29.65 11.11
CA THR A 44 -6.35 -29.11 10.19
C THR A 44 -6.16 -30.07 9.02
N PHE A 45 -6.52 -29.59 7.83
CA PHE A 45 -6.42 -30.38 6.60
C PHE A 45 -5.07 -30.18 5.93
N LEU A 46 -4.59 -28.94 5.93
CA LEU A 46 -3.37 -28.53 5.25
C LEU A 46 -2.70 -27.41 6.04
N THR A 47 -1.39 -27.52 6.21
CA THR A 47 -0.54 -26.42 6.69
C THR A 47 0.34 -25.95 5.54
N LEU A 48 0.23 -24.66 5.19
CA LEU A 48 1.17 -24.01 4.28
C LEU A 48 2.32 -23.42 5.09
N LEU A 49 3.55 -23.73 4.70
CA LEU A 49 4.76 -23.12 5.20
C LEU A 49 5.28 -22.15 4.16
N PHE A 50 5.32 -20.86 4.50
CA PHE A 50 5.84 -19.82 3.62
C PHE A 50 7.37 -19.70 3.75
N ALA A 51 8.00 -19.09 2.73
CA ALA A 51 9.45 -18.92 2.68
C ALA A 51 10.01 -18.06 3.84
N ASP A 52 9.18 -17.20 4.42
CA ASP A 52 9.51 -16.39 5.61
C ASP A 52 9.39 -17.15 6.94
N GLY A 53 9.09 -18.44 6.89
CA GLY A 53 8.90 -19.31 8.05
C GLY A 53 7.51 -19.24 8.68
N THR A 54 6.62 -18.39 8.19
CA THR A 54 5.25 -18.34 8.70
C THR A 54 4.47 -19.57 8.27
N LYS A 55 3.51 -19.98 9.12
CA LYS A 55 2.62 -21.13 8.87
C LYS A 55 1.18 -20.68 8.82
N LYS A 56 0.42 -21.30 7.93
CA LYS A 56 -1.02 -21.11 7.88
C LYS A 56 -1.73 -22.45 7.77
N ASP A 57 -2.56 -22.72 8.76
CA ASP A 57 -3.42 -23.90 8.78
C ASP A 57 -4.74 -23.63 8.07
N TYR A 58 -5.18 -24.60 7.30
CA TYR A 58 -6.47 -24.63 6.66
C TYR A 58 -7.31 -25.75 7.25
N THR A 59 -8.48 -25.40 7.74
CA THR A 59 -9.47 -26.33 8.24
C THR A 59 -10.57 -26.54 7.22
N LEU A 60 -11.18 -27.69 7.22
CA LEU A 60 -12.38 -27.95 6.42
C LEU A 60 -13.60 -27.40 7.18
N THR A 61 -14.45 -26.69 6.47
CA THR A 61 -15.72 -26.18 7.04
C THR A 61 -16.85 -27.21 7.07
N ALA A 62 -16.64 -28.33 6.38
CA ALA A 62 -17.55 -29.47 6.33
C ALA A 62 -16.77 -30.75 6.09
N LYS A 63 -17.36 -31.89 6.43
CA LYS A 63 -16.79 -33.20 6.10
C LYS A 63 -16.51 -33.26 4.58
N LYS A 64 -15.32 -33.71 4.22
CA LYS A 64 -14.90 -33.90 2.83
C LYS A 64 -14.48 -35.33 2.58
N GLU A 65 -15.05 -35.92 1.52
CA GLU A 65 -14.65 -37.24 1.03
C GLU A 65 -13.64 -37.10 -0.11
N PHE A 66 -12.54 -37.82 -0.01
CA PHE A 66 -11.52 -37.93 -1.05
C PHE A 66 -11.61 -39.32 -1.66
N LEU A 67 -12.25 -39.37 -2.83
CA LEU A 67 -12.52 -40.66 -3.50
C LEU A 67 -11.33 -41.11 -4.35
N ALA A 68 -11.12 -42.42 -4.42
CA ALA A 68 -10.09 -43.01 -5.28
C ALA A 68 -10.36 -42.67 -6.76
N GLY A 69 -9.31 -42.30 -7.49
CA GLY A 69 -9.41 -41.95 -8.91
C GLY A 69 -10.09 -40.60 -9.23
N HIS A 70 -10.39 -39.82 -8.20
CA HIS A 70 -11.00 -38.49 -8.39
C HIS A 70 -9.98 -37.37 -8.10
N THR A 71 -10.08 -36.28 -8.85
CA THR A 71 -9.35 -35.04 -8.59
C THR A 71 -10.22 -34.11 -7.75
N THR A 72 -9.73 -33.72 -6.60
CA THR A 72 -10.36 -32.69 -5.75
C THR A 72 -9.56 -31.41 -5.85
N VAL A 73 -10.18 -30.35 -6.33
CA VAL A 73 -9.57 -29.00 -6.34
C VAL A 73 -9.96 -28.27 -5.08
N ILE A 74 -8.96 -27.85 -4.32
CA ILE A 74 -9.13 -27.01 -3.13
C ILE A 74 -8.48 -25.66 -3.46
N PRO A 75 -9.27 -24.62 -3.69
CA PRO A 75 -8.71 -23.32 -4.01
C PRO A 75 -8.03 -22.72 -2.77
N PHE A 76 -6.73 -22.52 -2.84
CA PHE A 76 -5.99 -21.73 -1.87
C PHE A 76 -5.85 -20.33 -2.42
N MET A 77 -6.37 -19.38 -1.68
CA MET A 77 -6.16 -17.98 -2.03
C MET A 77 -5.05 -17.42 -1.15
N GLY A 78 -3.90 -17.16 -1.74
CA GLY A 78 -2.82 -16.42 -1.12
C GLY A 78 -3.32 -15.01 -0.78
N LYS A 79 -3.03 -14.54 0.44
CA LYS A 79 -3.19 -13.13 0.76
C LYS A 79 -2.02 -12.36 0.17
N GLU A 80 -2.30 -11.33 -0.59
CA GLU A 80 -1.32 -10.39 -1.10
C GLU A 80 -1.34 -9.12 -0.26
N LEU A 81 -0.18 -8.67 0.21
CA LEU A 81 -0.06 -7.40 0.89
C LEU A 81 -0.10 -6.26 -0.14
N GLN A 82 -1.02 -5.35 0.06
CA GLN A 82 -1.24 -4.18 -0.79
C GLN A 82 -1.03 -2.91 -0.01
N TYR A 83 -0.71 -1.84 -0.72
CA TYR A 83 -0.48 -0.51 -0.14
C TYR A 83 -1.31 0.53 -0.87
N THR A 84 -1.89 1.45 -0.10
CA THR A 84 -2.50 2.68 -0.62
C THR A 84 -1.70 3.86 -0.12
N PHE A 85 -1.32 4.76 -1.04
CA PHE A 85 -0.69 6.01 -0.69
C PHE A 85 -1.16 7.10 -1.63
N THR A 86 -1.90 8.08 -1.10
CA THR A 86 -2.40 9.24 -1.85
C THR A 86 -2.23 10.52 -1.04
N VAL A 87 -2.05 11.62 -1.74
CA VAL A 87 -1.95 12.97 -1.17
C VAL A 87 -2.90 13.88 -1.94
N SER A 88 -3.62 14.73 -1.24
CA SER A 88 -4.56 15.69 -1.80
C SER A 88 -4.37 17.06 -1.13
N PRO A 89 -4.49 18.17 -1.86
CA PRO A 89 -4.76 18.28 -3.29
C PRO A 89 -3.57 17.85 -4.17
N GLU A 90 -3.76 17.71 -5.47
CA GLU A 90 -2.68 17.37 -6.42
C GLU A 90 -1.64 18.47 -6.60
N THR A 91 -2.01 19.71 -6.32
CA THR A 91 -1.17 20.91 -6.43
C THR A 91 -1.62 21.95 -5.42
N ILE A 92 -0.68 22.70 -4.86
CA ILE A 92 -0.95 23.88 -4.06
C ILE A 92 -0.66 25.14 -4.88
N GLY A 93 -1.69 25.96 -5.10
CA GLY A 93 -1.56 27.29 -5.65
C GLY A 93 -1.51 28.34 -4.53
N SER A 94 -0.46 29.16 -4.49
CA SER A 94 -0.26 30.21 -3.50
C SER A 94 -0.17 31.59 -4.15
N GLY A 95 -0.79 32.57 -3.55
CA GLY A 95 -0.52 33.98 -3.85
C GLY A 95 0.90 34.40 -3.42
N TYR A 96 1.36 35.56 -3.86
CA TYR A 96 2.69 36.06 -3.51
C TYR A 96 2.90 36.22 -1.99
N SER A 97 1.85 36.55 -1.23
CA SER A 97 1.91 36.72 0.23
C SER A 97 2.15 35.40 0.99
N GLY A 98 2.08 34.28 0.27
CA GLY A 98 2.17 32.97 0.92
C GLY A 98 0.92 32.62 1.71
N GLY A 99 1.08 31.72 2.70
CA GLY A 99 -0.02 31.28 3.54
C GLY A 99 0.18 29.90 4.13
N ILE A 100 -0.86 29.40 4.79
CA ILE A 100 -0.93 28.04 5.32
C ILE A 100 -1.99 27.26 4.52
N TYR A 101 -1.61 26.09 4.03
CA TYR A 101 -2.42 25.25 3.18
C TYR A 101 -2.54 23.86 3.81
N ASN A 102 -3.74 23.31 3.80
CA ASN A 102 -3.97 21.95 4.31
C ASN A 102 -3.71 20.92 3.22
N TYR A 103 -3.31 19.73 3.65
CA TYR A 103 -3.25 18.54 2.81
C TYR A 103 -3.84 17.36 3.54
N GLU A 104 -4.31 16.37 2.79
CA GLU A 104 -4.78 15.10 3.30
C GLU A 104 -3.94 13.96 2.74
N THR A 105 -3.75 12.92 3.54
CA THR A 105 -3.05 11.72 3.11
C THR A 105 -3.86 10.49 3.46
N VAL A 106 -3.92 9.54 2.53
CA VAL A 106 -4.29 8.16 2.83
C VAL A 106 -3.02 7.33 2.72
N SER A 107 -2.63 6.69 3.81
CA SER A 107 -1.40 5.91 3.90
C SER A 107 -1.69 4.63 4.68
N ASN A 108 -1.99 3.55 3.97
CA ASN A 108 -2.45 2.31 4.54
C ASN A 108 -1.80 1.11 3.87
N LYS A 109 -1.78 -0.02 4.58
CA LYS A 109 -1.61 -1.37 4.02
C LYS A 109 -2.84 -2.22 4.30
N TYR A 110 -3.10 -3.18 3.44
CA TYR A 110 -4.19 -4.14 3.59
C TYR A 110 -3.85 -5.43 2.83
N TYR A 111 -4.56 -6.49 3.17
CA TYR A 111 -4.46 -7.71 2.38
C TYR A 111 -5.55 -7.77 1.32
N SER A 112 -5.21 -8.31 0.16
CA SER A 112 -6.15 -8.63 -0.90
C SER A 112 -6.11 -10.11 -1.25
N ILE A 113 -7.20 -10.61 -1.83
CA ILE A 113 -7.27 -11.93 -2.46
C ILE A 113 -7.80 -11.71 -3.88
N ASN A 114 -7.04 -12.16 -4.88
CA ASN A 114 -7.38 -11.94 -6.30
C ASN A 114 -7.70 -10.46 -6.60
N GLY A 115 -6.92 -9.54 -6.06
CA GLY A 115 -7.09 -8.11 -6.24
C GLY A 115 -8.25 -7.49 -5.46
N LYS A 116 -9.05 -8.28 -4.71
CA LYS A 116 -10.14 -7.75 -3.87
C LYS A 116 -9.65 -7.53 -2.45
N PRO A 117 -9.79 -6.32 -1.89
CA PRO A 117 -9.45 -6.04 -0.51
C PRO A 117 -10.19 -6.96 0.46
N LEU A 118 -9.48 -7.44 1.48
CA LEU A 118 -10.07 -8.18 2.59
C LEU A 118 -10.56 -7.19 3.65
N PRO A 119 -11.86 -7.18 3.96
CA PRO A 119 -12.40 -6.30 5.00
C PRO A 119 -11.70 -6.51 6.34
N GLY A 120 -11.48 -5.41 7.07
CA GLY A 120 -10.88 -5.45 8.41
C GLY A 120 -9.38 -5.74 8.44
N THR A 121 -8.70 -5.76 7.29
CA THR A 121 -7.23 -5.94 7.23
C THR A 121 -6.48 -4.63 7.01
N GLU A 122 -7.18 -3.53 6.86
CA GLU A 122 -6.59 -2.22 6.65
C GLU A 122 -5.90 -1.73 7.92
N SER A 123 -4.68 -1.24 7.77
CA SER A 123 -3.85 -0.73 8.84
C SER A 123 -3.11 0.51 8.37
N PRO A 124 -3.14 1.61 9.15
CA PRO A 124 -2.45 2.83 8.78
C PRO A 124 -0.93 2.62 8.78
N LEU A 125 -0.28 3.27 7.83
CA LEU A 125 1.18 3.35 7.74
C LEU A 125 1.65 4.77 7.94
N ASP A 126 2.79 4.90 8.61
CA ASP A 126 3.46 6.17 8.73
C ASP A 126 4.08 6.63 7.41
N TYR A 127 4.29 7.94 7.28
CA TYR A 127 4.94 8.54 6.12
C TYR A 127 5.83 9.70 6.57
N THR A 128 6.77 10.09 5.75
CA THR A 128 7.56 11.30 5.92
C THR A 128 7.16 12.35 4.90
N VAL A 129 7.33 13.61 5.22
CA VAL A 129 7.21 14.73 4.30
C VAL A 129 8.47 15.58 4.37
N SER A 130 9.02 15.94 3.22
CA SER A 130 10.26 16.72 3.12
C SER A 130 10.23 17.63 1.90
N THR A 131 11.08 18.63 1.92
CA THR A 131 11.31 19.54 0.78
C THR A 131 12.74 20.05 0.82
N THR A 132 13.28 20.41 -0.33
CA THR A 132 14.53 21.16 -0.46
C THR A 132 14.28 22.66 -0.67
N ASP A 133 13.02 23.06 -0.83
CA ASP A 133 12.62 24.43 -1.09
C ASP A 133 12.47 25.19 0.24
N VAL A 134 13.45 26.01 0.59
CA VAL A 134 13.57 26.73 1.88
C VAL A 134 12.38 27.65 2.21
N TRP A 135 11.57 28.00 1.22
CA TRP A 135 10.39 28.82 1.37
C TRP A 135 9.11 28.01 1.64
N ILE A 136 9.22 26.69 1.70
CA ILE A 136 8.14 25.77 2.03
C ILE A 136 8.49 25.07 3.34
N THR A 137 7.58 25.10 4.31
CA THR A 137 7.77 24.41 5.60
C THR A 137 6.60 23.47 5.83
N PRO A 138 6.79 22.15 5.74
CA PRO A 138 5.74 21.19 6.05
C PRO A 138 5.57 21.02 7.56
N ASP A 139 4.33 20.87 8.00
CA ASP A 139 3.95 20.40 9.33
C ASP A 139 3.12 19.11 9.18
N LYS A 140 3.77 17.97 9.42
CA LYS A 140 3.14 16.66 9.33
C LYS A 140 2.04 16.47 10.36
N ALA A 141 2.26 16.94 11.60
CA ALA A 141 1.32 16.75 12.70
C ALA A 141 0.03 17.54 12.47
N GLY A 142 0.16 18.78 12.02
CA GLY A 142 -0.97 19.63 11.68
C GLY A 142 -1.54 19.39 10.29
N LYS A 143 -0.91 18.51 9.47
CA LYS A 143 -1.23 18.30 8.05
C LYS A 143 -1.31 19.60 7.28
N THR A 144 -0.35 20.50 7.51
CA THR A 144 -0.28 21.79 6.88
C THR A 144 1.05 22.06 6.21
N ILE A 145 1.04 23.01 5.30
CA ILE A 145 2.21 23.49 4.58
C ILE A 145 2.20 25.00 4.67
N LYS A 146 3.24 25.57 5.27
CA LYS A 146 3.46 27.00 5.29
C LYS A 146 4.30 27.40 4.08
N VAL A 147 3.79 28.30 3.28
CA VAL A 147 4.46 28.91 2.13
C VAL A 147 4.84 30.34 2.50
N ALA A 148 6.13 30.65 2.45
CA ALA A 148 6.62 31.99 2.75
C ALA A 148 6.28 32.98 1.62
N GLU A 149 6.27 34.27 1.93
CA GLU A 149 6.06 35.37 0.96
C GLU A 149 7.08 35.32 -0.18
N ASN A 150 6.63 35.56 -1.42
CA ASN A 150 7.48 35.72 -2.60
C ASN A 150 7.64 37.19 -2.95
N LEU A 151 8.71 37.80 -2.50
CA LEU A 151 9.04 39.19 -2.76
C LEU A 151 9.61 39.42 -4.18
N ASN A 152 9.88 38.37 -4.93
CA ASN A 152 10.43 38.46 -6.28
C ASN A 152 9.32 38.83 -7.30
N THR A 153 9.72 39.47 -8.37
CA THR A 153 8.84 39.81 -9.49
C THR A 153 8.56 38.62 -10.42
N ALA A 154 9.19 37.46 -10.18
CA ALA A 154 8.95 36.24 -10.91
C ALA A 154 8.21 35.21 -10.05
N PRO A 155 7.28 34.42 -10.61
CA PRO A 155 6.66 33.31 -9.93
C PRO A 155 7.71 32.24 -9.62
N ARG A 156 7.44 31.39 -8.63
CA ARG A 156 8.32 30.27 -8.29
C ARG A 156 7.53 28.98 -8.10
N ASN A 157 8.21 27.89 -8.40
CA ASN A 157 7.68 26.54 -8.23
C ASN A 157 8.55 25.78 -7.26
N GLY A 158 7.93 25.01 -6.41
CA GLY A 158 8.58 24.11 -5.46
C GLY A 158 7.83 22.79 -5.35
N LYS A 159 8.31 21.92 -4.52
CA LYS A 159 7.71 20.59 -4.32
C LYS A 159 7.93 20.07 -2.90
N LEU A 160 6.98 19.26 -2.47
CA LEU A 160 7.14 18.40 -1.31
C LEU A 160 7.22 16.95 -1.78
N LEU A 161 8.08 16.20 -1.13
CA LEU A 161 8.21 14.76 -1.30
C LEU A 161 7.60 14.07 -0.08
N PHE A 162 6.59 13.28 -0.32
CA PHE A 162 5.97 12.38 0.64
C PHE A 162 6.50 10.97 0.38
N THR A 163 6.90 10.26 1.44
CA THR A 163 7.39 8.88 1.33
C THR A 163 6.68 8.02 2.36
N GLN A 164 5.94 7.02 1.91
CA GLN A 164 5.30 6.05 2.78
C GLN A 164 6.34 5.12 3.38
N ALA A 165 6.31 4.95 4.69
CA ALA A 165 7.10 3.94 5.37
C ALA A 165 6.75 2.53 4.87
N GLU A 166 7.62 1.57 5.08
CA GLU A 166 7.44 0.16 4.72
C GLU A 166 7.38 -0.11 3.20
N SER A 167 6.46 0.53 2.45
CA SER A 167 6.36 0.32 0.99
C SER A 167 7.40 1.10 0.17
N GLY A 168 7.93 2.19 0.71
CA GLY A 168 8.81 3.12 -0.02
C GLY A 168 8.12 3.91 -1.13
N ARG A 169 6.79 3.84 -1.24
CA ARG A 169 6.03 4.63 -2.24
C ARG A 169 6.19 6.11 -1.99
N THR A 170 6.39 6.86 -3.06
CA THR A 170 6.57 8.31 -3.01
C THR A 170 5.44 9.04 -3.74
N TYR A 171 5.15 10.24 -3.27
CA TYR A 171 4.25 11.19 -3.93
C TYR A 171 4.89 12.57 -3.93
N ILE A 172 4.85 13.26 -5.06
CA ILE A 172 5.34 14.63 -5.19
C ILE A 172 4.14 15.56 -5.25
N LEU A 173 4.06 16.51 -4.30
CA LEU A 173 3.06 17.56 -4.28
C LEU A 173 3.69 18.86 -4.78
N PRO A 174 3.34 19.34 -5.98
CA PRO A 174 3.82 20.61 -6.51
C PRO A 174 3.25 21.79 -5.72
N VAL A 175 4.06 22.83 -5.57
CA VAL A 175 3.65 24.13 -5.00
C VAL A 175 4.00 25.22 -6.00
N GLN A 176 2.98 25.94 -6.46
CA GLN A 176 3.13 27.05 -7.40
C GLN A 176 2.81 28.36 -6.69
N GLN A 177 3.72 29.32 -6.73
CA GLN A 177 3.51 30.60 -6.09
C GLN A 177 3.66 31.76 -7.07
N SER A 178 2.67 32.64 -7.06
CA SER A 178 2.68 33.84 -7.86
C SER A 178 3.80 34.82 -7.48
N SER A 179 4.20 35.67 -8.42
CA SER A 179 5.09 36.79 -8.15
C SER A 179 4.40 37.89 -7.36
N ALA A 180 5.19 38.69 -6.65
CA ALA A 180 4.71 40.00 -6.20
C ALA A 180 4.33 40.85 -7.42
N THR A 181 3.14 41.43 -7.41
CA THR A 181 2.78 42.44 -8.42
C THR A 181 3.68 43.64 -8.22
N THR A 182 4.32 44.10 -9.29
CA THR A 182 5.10 45.34 -9.24
C THR A 182 4.17 46.46 -8.72
N ARG A 183 4.46 47.02 -7.55
CA ARG A 183 3.77 48.22 -7.06
C ARG A 183 4.05 49.29 -8.08
N GLN A 184 3.05 49.72 -8.83
CA GLN A 184 3.11 50.98 -9.57
C GLN A 184 3.11 52.10 -8.53
N THR A 185 4.26 52.73 -8.33
CA THR A 185 4.35 53.92 -7.50
C THR A 185 3.73 55.08 -8.32
N LEU A 186 2.53 55.47 -7.96
CA LEU A 186 1.94 56.70 -8.51
C LEU A 186 2.75 57.88 -7.95
N GLN A 187 3.63 58.46 -8.76
CA GLN A 187 4.28 59.73 -8.43
C GLN A 187 3.31 60.85 -8.79
N ILE A 188 2.70 61.46 -7.78
CA ILE A 188 1.95 62.69 -7.94
C ILE A 188 2.97 63.82 -7.88
N SER A 189 3.31 64.36 -9.04
CA SER A 189 4.06 65.59 -9.15
C SER A 189 3.08 66.78 -8.98
N THR A 190 3.11 67.44 -7.83
CA THR A 190 2.41 68.69 -7.65
C THR A 190 3.29 69.81 -8.24
N THR A 191 3.05 70.20 -9.48
CA THR A 191 3.60 71.47 -10.00
C THR A 191 2.84 72.56 -9.30
N ALA A 192 3.50 73.30 -8.38
CA ALA A 192 2.95 74.49 -7.81
C ALA A 192 2.82 75.52 -8.93
N GLY A 193 1.62 75.65 -9.47
CA GLY A 193 1.31 76.76 -10.37
C GLY A 193 1.31 78.06 -9.58
N ASN A 194 2.19 78.96 -9.94
CA ASN A 194 2.07 80.40 -9.53
C ASN A 194 0.73 80.91 -10.00
N ILE A 195 -0.13 81.25 -9.06
CA ILE A 195 -1.34 82.03 -9.34
C ILE A 195 -0.91 83.46 -9.27
N PRO A 196 -1.15 84.28 -10.32
CA PRO A 196 -0.81 85.66 -10.36
C PRO A 196 -1.67 86.52 -9.43
#